data_31944cc087e292b8a0a40508b1f00bca
#
_entry.id   31944cc087e292b8a0a40508b1f00bca
#
_cell.length_a   1.000
_cell.length_b   1.000
_cell.length_c   1.000
_cell.angle_alpha   90.00
_cell.angle_beta   90.00
_cell.angle_gamma   90.00
#
_symmetry.space_group_name_H-M   'P 1'
#
loop_
_entity.id
_entity.type
_entity.pdbx_description
1 polymer ?
#
loop_
_entity_poly.entity_id
_entity_poly.type
_entity_poly.pdbx_seq_one_letter_code
_entity_poly.pdbx_strand_id
1 'polypeptide(L)'
;SKGYVVASIDHTDSTYDDQQAFQSTLYNRPLDQRFVLDTLDNLSNDSGSFLNGLLDAQTTGIVGYSMGGYGLVNNLGGGYSDDIVGSLMAPPNELLHQHATGNPDYRSNLDPRIKVGFAIAPWGMASGFWRSEDLAGIDVPTFYLAGDNDTVAGYETGVRAIFDGAVNSDRYLLTYKNAGHNAGAPYPVPVELLNAEDTTGASHYTDPVWDNTRMNNIMDHFATVYFDHYLKQIEGRESYLDVIPDGADAVYSVTRGQQNDDHTYWKGFGPNTAIGLKLERLQPGE
;
A
#
# COMPACT_ATOMS: atom_id res chain seq x y z
N SER A 1 15.96 6.57 10.48
CA SER A 1 16.08 5.23 9.90
C SER A 1 15.66 4.18 10.93
N LYS A 2 14.89 3.21 10.51
CA LYS A 2 14.40 2.08 11.34
C LYS A 2 15.14 0.77 11.00
N GLY A 3 16.29 0.86 10.30
CA GLY A 3 17.05 -0.30 9.85
C GLY A 3 16.44 -1.04 8.68
N TYR A 4 15.71 -0.33 7.81
CA TYR A 4 15.28 -0.78 6.50
C TYR A 4 16.13 -0.14 5.41
N VAL A 5 16.44 -0.91 4.39
CA VAL A 5 16.87 -0.37 3.09
C VAL A 5 15.61 -0.09 2.28
N VAL A 6 15.49 1.09 1.72
CA VAL A 6 14.32 1.51 0.93
C VAL A 6 14.79 1.86 -0.47
N ALA A 7 14.15 1.27 -1.48
CA ALA A 7 14.33 1.63 -2.88
C ALA A 7 13.02 2.19 -3.43
N SER A 8 13.11 3.35 -4.07
CA SER A 8 12.00 3.97 -4.79
C SER A 8 12.23 3.80 -6.29
N ILE A 9 11.16 3.49 -7.02
CA ILE A 9 11.22 3.18 -8.45
C ILE A 9 10.77 4.40 -9.24
N ASP A 10 11.61 4.86 -10.16
CA ASP A 10 11.22 5.81 -11.20
C ASP A 10 10.80 5.02 -12.43
N HIS A 11 9.51 4.77 -12.55
CA HIS A 11 8.96 3.88 -13.56
C HIS A 11 9.05 4.50 -14.96
N THR A 12 9.63 3.79 -15.90
CA THR A 12 9.60 4.14 -17.33
C THR A 12 8.14 4.26 -17.81
N ASP A 13 7.88 5.17 -18.74
CA ASP A 13 6.55 5.48 -19.30
C ASP A 13 5.52 6.01 -18.27
N SER A 14 5.96 6.32 -17.05
CA SER A 14 5.09 6.83 -15.98
C SER A 14 5.80 7.81 -15.06
N THR A 15 6.73 8.57 -15.63
CA THR A 15 7.43 9.68 -14.96
C THR A 15 6.67 10.98 -15.18
N TYR A 16 7.12 12.07 -14.55
CA TYR A 16 6.55 13.40 -14.76
C TYR A 16 6.56 13.83 -16.23
N ASP A 17 7.63 13.52 -16.97
CA ASP A 17 7.82 13.91 -18.37
C ASP A 17 7.21 12.89 -19.36
N ASP A 18 6.79 11.72 -18.89
CA ASP A 18 6.26 10.64 -19.72
C ASP A 18 5.10 9.91 -19.03
N GLN A 19 3.88 10.35 -19.33
CA GLN A 19 2.64 9.80 -18.77
C GLN A 19 1.67 9.31 -19.85
N GLN A 20 2.12 9.18 -21.10
CA GLN A 20 1.23 8.90 -22.23
C GLN A 20 1.03 7.41 -22.50
N ALA A 21 1.91 6.56 -22.00
CA ALA A 21 1.91 5.13 -22.27
C ALA A 21 1.14 4.33 -21.19
N PHE A 22 -0.13 4.67 -20.94
CA PHE A 22 -0.93 4.05 -19.87
C PHE A 22 -1.00 2.51 -19.98
N GLN A 23 -1.14 1.98 -21.20
CA GLN A 23 -1.16 0.52 -21.40
C GLN A 23 0.18 -0.14 -21.08
N SER A 24 1.30 0.54 -21.38
CA SER A 24 2.65 0.11 -20.98
C SER A 24 2.79 0.09 -19.46
N THR A 25 2.30 1.14 -18.79
CA THR A 25 2.25 1.22 -17.33
C THR A 25 1.48 0.04 -16.70
N LEU A 26 0.33 -0.34 -17.25
CA LEU A 26 -0.47 -1.47 -16.75
C LEU A 26 0.32 -2.79 -16.78
N TYR A 27 1.09 -3.00 -17.82
CA TYR A 27 1.89 -4.21 -17.98
C TYR A 27 3.17 -4.19 -17.15
N ASN A 28 3.90 -3.07 -17.20
CA ASN A 28 5.24 -3.00 -16.62
C ASN A 28 5.25 -2.76 -15.10
N ARG A 29 4.21 -2.16 -14.52
CA ARG A 29 4.21 -1.80 -13.11
C ARG A 29 4.57 -2.94 -12.15
N PRO A 30 3.93 -4.12 -12.21
CA PRO A 30 4.34 -5.24 -11.37
C PRO A 30 5.72 -5.81 -11.74
N LEU A 31 6.10 -5.75 -13.02
CA LEU A 31 7.41 -6.23 -13.48
C LEU A 31 8.55 -5.37 -12.98
N ASP A 32 8.41 -4.04 -13.01
CA ASP A 32 9.41 -3.10 -12.51
C ASP A 32 9.70 -3.31 -11.02
N GLN A 33 8.64 -3.56 -10.23
CA GLN A 33 8.78 -3.83 -8.80
C GLN A 33 9.63 -5.09 -8.56
N ARG A 34 9.40 -6.17 -9.33
CA ARG A 34 10.21 -7.39 -9.25
C ARG A 34 11.61 -7.21 -9.79
N PHE A 35 11.76 -6.48 -10.91
CA PHE A 35 13.08 -6.17 -11.48
C PHE A 35 13.98 -5.43 -10.47
N VAL A 36 13.44 -4.47 -9.74
CA VAL A 36 14.21 -3.75 -8.70
C VAL A 36 14.60 -4.69 -7.57
N LEU A 37 13.70 -5.59 -7.13
CA LEU A 37 14.03 -6.58 -6.12
C LEU A 37 15.15 -7.53 -6.60
N ASP A 38 15.08 -8.03 -7.82
CA ASP A 38 16.13 -8.85 -8.42
C ASP A 38 17.47 -8.13 -8.50
N THR A 39 17.41 -6.85 -8.89
CA THR A 39 18.62 -6.01 -8.99
C THR A 39 19.26 -5.80 -7.61
N LEU A 40 18.47 -5.52 -6.59
CA LEU A 40 18.96 -5.34 -5.22
C LEU A 40 19.51 -6.62 -4.62
N ASP A 41 18.87 -7.77 -4.88
CA ASP A 41 19.38 -9.09 -4.47
C ASP A 41 20.74 -9.36 -5.11
N ASN A 42 20.87 -9.16 -6.42
CA ASN A 42 22.13 -9.31 -7.14
C ASN A 42 23.22 -8.38 -6.59
N LEU A 43 22.92 -7.10 -6.36
CA LEU A 43 23.89 -6.13 -5.81
C LEU A 43 24.29 -6.47 -4.38
N SER A 44 23.38 -7.04 -3.58
CA SER A 44 23.71 -7.51 -2.22
C SER A 44 24.69 -8.69 -2.20
N ASN A 45 24.66 -9.51 -3.24
CA ASN A 45 25.52 -10.67 -3.39
C ASN A 45 26.82 -10.40 -4.18
N ASP A 46 26.93 -9.23 -4.82
CA ASP A 46 28.12 -8.86 -5.59
C ASP A 46 29.19 -8.21 -4.69
N SER A 47 30.35 -8.85 -4.56
CA SER A 47 31.48 -8.34 -3.76
C SER A 47 32.05 -7.00 -4.25
N GLY A 48 31.79 -6.60 -5.48
CA GLY A 48 32.16 -5.30 -6.04
C GLY A 48 31.14 -4.18 -5.76
N SER A 49 29.97 -4.53 -5.24
CA SER A 49 28.90 -3.58 -4.96
C SER A 49 29.06 -2.93 -3.57
N PHE A 50 28.69 -1.64 -3.46
CA PHE A 50 28.59 -0.97 -2.17
C PHE A 50 27.44 -1.52 -1.28
N LEU A 51 26.49 -2.26 -1.86
CA LEU A 51 25.38 -2.92 -1.16
C LEU A 51 25.75 -4.34 -0.69
N ASN A 52 26.96 -4.83 -0.98
CA ASN A 52 27.35 -6.18 -0.63
C ASN A 52 27.15 -6.49 0.86
N GLY A 53 26.29 -7.44 1.17
CA GLY A 53 25.98 -7.87 2.54
C GLY A 53 25.23 -6.84 3.40
N LEU A 54 24.73 -5.74 2.84
CA LEU A 54 24.03 -4.69 3.58
C LEU A 54 22.52 -4.85 3.63
N LEU A 55 21.93 -5.67 2.77
CA LEU A 55 20.48 -5.90 2.74
C LEU A 55 20.15 -7.39 2.65
N ASP A 56 19.02 -7.75 3.19
CA ASP A 56 18.38 -9.06 3.03
C ASP A 56 17.18 -8.92 2.07
N ALA A 57 17.42 -9.27 0.81
CA ALA A 57 16.36 -9.26 -0.21
C ALA A 57 15.33 -10.40 -0.03
N GLN A 58 15.67 -11.43 0.78
CA GLN A 58 14.76 -12.56 1.02
C GLN A 58 13.60 -12.20 1.95
N THR A 59 13.69 -11.05 2.63
CA THR A 59 12.69 -10.56 3.57
C THR A 59 12.25 -9.15 3.16
N THR A 60 11.43 -9.09 2.11
CA THR A 60 11.03 -7.83 1.46
C THR A 60 9.56 -7.52 1.69
N GLY A 61 9.25 -6.24 1.92
CA GLY A 61 7.90 -5.68 1.85
C GLY A 61 7.79 -4.72 0.66
N ILE A 62 6.63 -4.71 0.01
CA ILE A 62 6.33 -3.72 -1.03
C ILE A 62 5.41 -2.64 -0.46
N VAL A 63 5.73 -1.38 -0.74
CA VAL A 63 4.85 -0.23 -0.53
C VAL A 63 4.41 0.28 -1.89
N GLY A 64 3.11 0.50 -2.07
CA GLY A 64 2.60 1.01 -3.34
C GLY A 64 1.47 2.01 -3.15
N TYR A 65 1.61 3.20 -3.75
CA TYR A 65 0.56 4.22 -3.77
C TYR A 65 -0.11 4.26 -5.14
N SER A 66 -1.45 4.29 -5.17
CA SER A 66 -2.25 4.40 -6.40
C SER A 66 -1.86 3.33 -7.44
N MET A 67 -1.27 3.71 -8.57
CA MET A 67 -0.73 2.77 -9.58
C MET A 67 0.39 1.88 -9.02
N GLY A 68 1.18 2.34 -8.04
CA GLY A 68 2.13 1.48 -7.31
C GLY A 68 1.41 0.40 -6.51
N GLY A 69 0.25 0.73 -5.93
CA GLY A 69 -0.65 -0.22 -5.26
C GLY A 69 -1.27 -1.24 -6.22
N TYR A 70 -1.59 -0.84 -7.46
CA TYR A 70 -2.02 -1.74 -8.53
C TYR A 70 -0.96 -2.83 -8.80
N GLY A 71 0.28 -2.45 -9.00
CA GLY A 71 1.37 -3.43 -9.21
C GLY A 71 1.63 -4.29 -7.97
N LEU A 72 1.54 -3.70 -6.77
CA LEU A 72 1.67 -4.41 -5.51
C LEU A 72 0.60 -5.50 -5.37
N VAL A 73 -0.69 -5.19 -5.55
CA VAL A 73 -1.80 -6.16 -5.42
C VAL A 73 -1.57 -7.36 -6.34
N ASN A 74 -1.13 -7.11 -7.58
CA ASN A 74 -0.78 -8.18 -8.50
C ASN A 74 0.42 -9.00 -8.00
N ASN A 75 1.49 -8.37 -7.56
CA ASN A 75 2.68 -9.08 -7.05
C ASN A 75 2.42 -9.89 -5.76
N LEU A 76 1.35 -9.57 -5.03
CA LEU A 76 0.95 -10.35 -3.86
C LEU A 76 0.03 -11.53 -4.17
N GLY A 77 -0.46 -11.66 -5.42
CA GLY A 77 -1.30 -12.77 -5.81
C GLY A 77 -2.72 -12.39 -6.27
N GLY A 78 -3.06 -11.09 -6.32
CA GLY A 78 -4.27 -10.60 -6.97
C GLY A 78 -4.12 -10.65 -8.49
N GLY A 79 -4.45 -11.79 -9.11
CA GLY A 79 -4.36 -11.96 -10.56
C GLY A 79 -5.41 -11.14 -11.29
N TYR A 80 -5.07 -10.59 -12.45
CA TYR A 80 -6.04 -9.84 -13.25
C TYR A 80 -7.20 -10.72 -13.69
N SER A 81 -8.39 -10.16 -13.78
CA SER A 81 -9.57 -10.85 -14.31
C SER A 81 -9.40 -11.13 -15.80
N ASP A 82 -9.94 -12.25 -16.29
CA ASP A 82 -9.92 -12.57 -17.72
C ASP A 82 -10.70 -11.52 -18.55
N ASP A 83 -11.68 -10.85 -17.95
CA ASP A 83 -12.46 -9.80 -18.60
C ASP A 83 -11.61 -8.59 -18.97
N ILE A 84 -10.65 -8.19 -18.10
CA ILE A 84 -9.78 -7.04 -18.38
C ILE A 84 -8.69 -7.39 -19.38
N VAL A 85 -8.20 -8.63 -19.40
CA VAL A 85 -7.12 -9.07 -20.32
C VAL A 85 -7.47 -8.83 -21.78
N GLY A 86 -8.72 -9.10 -22.16
CA GLY A 86 -9.21 -8.91 -23.54
C GLY A 86 -9.86 -7.54 -23.79
N SER A 87 -9.85 -6.64 -22.84
CA SER A 87 -10.54 -5.35 -22.97
C SER A 87 -9.77 -4.33 -23.80
N LEU A 88 -10.45 -3.26 -24.23
CA LEU A 88 -9.81 -2.12 -24.91
C LEU A 88 -8.86 -1.31 -24.00
N MET A 89 -8.96 -1.47 -22.69
CA MET A 89 -8.08 -0.83 -21.72
C MET A 89 -6.73 -1.55 -21.62
N ALA A 90 -6.71 -2.87 -21.87
CA ALA A 90 -5.51 -3.67 -21.78
C ALA A 90 -4.52 -3.36 -22.91
N PRO A 91 -3.21 -3.56 -22.69
CA PRO A 91 -2.22 -3.54 -23.76
C PRO A 91 -2.50 -4.63 -24.80
N PRO A 92 -2.06 -4.43 -26.06
CA PRO A 92 -2.29 -5.38 -27.14
C PRO A 92 -1.64 -6.75 -26.88
N ASN A 93 -2.05 -7.75 -27.67
CA ASN A 93 -1.50 -9.12 -27.63
C ASN A 93 -1.72 -9.83 -26.28
N GLU A 94 -2.77 -9.46 -25.54
CA GLU A 94 -3.15 -10.09 -24.26
C GLU A 94 -1.97 -10.13 -23.26
N LEU A 95 -1.11 -9.11 -23.25
CA LEU A 95 0.07 -9.08 -22.38
C LEU A 95 -0.27 -9.23 -20.89
N LEU A 96 -1.42 -8.72 -20.44
CA LEU A 96 -1.86 -8.87 -19.06
C LEU A 96 -2.17 -10.32 -18.67
N HIS A 97 -2.35 -11.23 -19.65
CA HIS A 97 -2.60 -12.65 -19.37
C HIS A 97 -1.46 -13.29 -18.55
N GLN A 98 -0.24 -12.80 -18.66
CA GLN A 98 0.89 -13.28 -17.85
C GLN A 98 0.64 -13.13 -16.34
N HIS A 99 -0.19 -12.20 -15.95
CA HIS A 99 -0.51 -11.84 -14.57
C HIS A 99 -2.00 -12.05 -14.23
N ALA A 100 -2.72 -12.80 -15.07
CA ALA A 100 -4.14 -13.08 -14.88
C ALA A 100 -4.37 -14.30 -14.00
N THR A 101 -5.48 -14.31 -13.28
CA THR A 101 -5.92 -15.46 -12.46
C THR A 101 -6.11 -16.72 -13.30
N GLY A 102 -6.58 -16.56 -14.55
CA GLY A 102 -6.76 -17.67 -15.51
C GLY A 102 -5.47 -18.28 -16.03
N ASN A 103 -4.31 -17.65 -15.84
CA ASN A 103 -3.01 -18.21 -16.21
C ASN A 103 -2.51 -19.18 -15.12
N PRO A 104 -2.37 -20.49 -15.41
CA PRO A 104 -1.95 -21.47 -14.41
C PRO A 104 -0.53 -21.22 -13.86
N ASP A 105 0.32 -20.54 -14.63
CA ASP A 105 1.70 -20.25 -14.22
C ASP A 105 1.81 -19.00 -13.36
N TYR A 106 0.77 -18.16 -13.30
CA TYR A 106 0.83 -16.89 -12.58
C TYR A 106 1.19 -17.09 -11.10
N ARG A 107 0.45 -17.94 -10.38
CA ARG A 107 0.69 -18.19 -8.96
C ARG A 107 2.04 -18.84 -8.67
N SER A 108 2.51 -19.74 -9.53
CA SER A 108 3.81 -20.38 -9.36
C SER A 108 4.98 -19.43 -9.60
N ASN A 109 4.71 -18.29 -10.26
CA ASN A 109 5.69 -17.25 -10.56
C ASN A 109 5.64 -16.06 -9.58
N LEU A 110 4.84 -16.12 -8.52
CA LEU A 110 4.89 -15.12 -7.45
C LEU A 110 6.25 -15.17 -6.73
N ASP A 111 6.78 -14.00 -6.41
CA ASP A 111 8.10 -13.89 -5.79
C ASP A 111 8.04 -14.20 -4.29
N PRO A 112 8.62 -15.32 -3.83
CA PRO A 112 8.54 -15.73 -2.44
C PRO A 112 9.34 -14.83 -1.47
N ARG A 113 10.17 -13.93 -2.00
CA ARG A 113 10.91 -12.93 -1.20
C ARG A 113 9.98 -11.84 -0.68
N ILE A 114 8.83 -11.61 -1.33
CA ILE A 114 7.84 -10.63 -0.92
C ILE A 114 7.00 -11.23 0.21
N LYS A 115 7.18 -10.71 1.42
CA LYS A 115 6.56 -11.25 2.63
C LYS A 115 5.32 -10.49 3.08
N VAL A 116 5.20 -9.21 2.70
CA VAL A 116 4.11 -8.32 3.12
C VAL A 116 3.87 -7.22 2.09
N GLY A 117 2.65 -6.69 2.08
CA GLY A 117 2.27 -5.53 1.28
C GLY A 117 1.74 -4.37 2.12
N PHE A 118 2.05 -3.13 1.71
CA PHE A 118 1.47 -1.91 2.26
C PHE A 118 0.92 -1.06 1.12
N ALA A 119 -0.39 -1.17 0.87
CA ALA A 119 -1.08 -0.59 -0.28
C ALA A 119 -1.80 0.69 0.11
N ILE A 120 -1.39 1.82 -0.44
CA ILE A 120 -1.96 3.13 -0.20
C ILE A 120 -2.85 3.49 -1.38
N ALA A 121 -4.16 3.62 -1.15
CA ALA A 121 -5.15 3.94 -2.17
C ALA A 121 -4.95 3.13 -3.49
N PRO A 122 -4.79 1.78 -3.44
CA PRO A 122 -4.47 0.98 -4.62
C PRO A 122 -5.53 1.13 -5.70
N TRP A 123 -5.09 1.54 -6.89
CA TRP A 123 -5.97 1.71 -8.04
C TRP A 123 -6.18 0.38 -8.78
N GLY A 124 -7.36 0.21 -9.39
CA GLY A 124 -7.62 -0.86 -10.34
C GLY A 124 -8.92 -1.62 -10.13
N MET A 125 -9.35 -1.88 -8.89
CA MET A 125 -10.56 -2.67 -8.59
C MET A 125 -11.84 -2.02 -9.16
N ALA A 126 -12.03 -0.72 -8.91
CA ALA A 126 -13.16 0.02 -9.46
C ALA A 126 -13.15 0.10 -11.00
N SER A 127 -12.01 -0.16 -11.63
CA SER A 127 -11.82 -0.22 -13.08
C SER A 127 -11.92 -1.65 -13.64
N GLY A 128 -12.24 -2.65 -12.81
CA GLY A 128 -12.49 -4.03 -13.24
C GLY A 128 -11.25 -4.88 -13.45
N PHE A 129 -10.09 -4.46 -12.91
CA PHE A 129 -8.87 -5.28 -13.01
C PHE A 129 -8.94 -6.57 -12.22
N TRP A 130 -9.72 -6.61 -11.17
CA TRP A 130 -9.97 -7.79 -10.35
C TRP A 130 -11.46 -7.98 -10.11
N ARG A 131 -11.89 -9.22 -9.98
CA ARG A 131 -13.10 -9.63 -9.28
C ARG A 131 -12.71 -10.05 -7.85
N SER A 132 -13.66 -10.18 -6.94
CA SER A 132 -13.36 -10.60 -5.55
C SER A 132 -12.63 -11.95 -5.49
N GLU A 133 -13.02 -12.91 -6.32
CA GLU A 133 -12.38 -14.22 -6.39
C GLU A 133 -10.93 -14.18 -6.88
N ASP A 134 -10.56 -13.20 -7.68
CA ASP A 134 -9.19 -13.02 -8.20
C ASP A 134 -8.21 -12.58 -7.10
N LEU A 135 -8.74 -11.94 -6.05
CA LEU A 135 -7.98 -11.45 -4.89
C LEU A 135 -7.71 -12.53 -3.85
N ALA A 136 -8.43 -13.66 -3.89
CA ALA A 136 -8.19 -14.80 -3.00
C ALA A 136 -6.80 -15.44 -3.15
N GLY A 137 -6.02 -15.02 -4.18
CA GLY A 137 -4.63 -15.38 -4.35
C GLY A 137 -3.66 -14.71 -3.38
N ILE A 138 -4.08 -13.63 -2.73
CA ILE A 138 -3.26 -12.90 -1.77
C ILE A 138 -3.29 -13.66 -0.44
N ASP A 139 -2.14 -14.21 -0.05
CA ASP A 139 -1.98 -15.03 1.17
C ASP A 139 -0.92 -14.49 2.14
N VAL A 140 -0.20 -13.43 1.75
CA VAL A 140 0.72 -12.72 2.64
C VAL A 140 0.01 -11.58 3.38
N PRO A 141 0.45 -11.20 4.59
CA PRO A 141 -0.11 -10.07 5.30
C PRO A 141 -0.14 -8.80 4.46
N THR A 142 -1.26 -8.08 4.49
CA THR A 142 -1.42 -6.87 3.68
C THR A 142 -2.10 -5.75 4.46
N PHE A 143 -1.52 -4.57 4.44
CA PHE A 143 -2.07 -3.36 5.02
C PHE A 143 -2.58 -2.44 3.91
N TYR A 144 -3.85 -2.11 3.97
CA TYR A 144 -4.50 -1.14 3.08
C TYR A 144 -4.71 0.19 3.81
N LEU A 145 -4.56 1.30 3.09
CA LEU A 145 -4.79 2.64 3.60
C LEU A 145 -5.53 3.46 2.55
N ALA A 146 -6.61 4.15 2.93
CA ALA A 146 -7.34 5.02 2.02
C ALA A 146 -8.12 6.12 2.74
N GLY A 147 -8.49 7.18 2.03
CA GLY A 147 -9.55 8.08 2.40
C GLY A 147 -10.92 7.53 1.98
N ASP A 148 -11.96 7.67 2.81
CA ASP A 148 -13.30 7.16 2.47
C ASP A 148 -14.04 8.01 1.44
N ASN A 149 -13.48 9.15 1.04
CA ASN A 149 -13.96 9.99 -0.05
C ASN A 149 -13.01 9.96 -1.28
N ASP A 150 -12.24 8.88 -1.42
CA ASP A 150 -11.38 8.67 -2.59
C ASP A 150 -12.23 8.44 -3.84
N THR A 151 -12.18 9.38 -4.79
CA THR A 151 -12.91 9.33 -6.07
C THR A 151 -12.03 8.86 -7.23
N VAL A 152 -10.74 8.60 -7.01
CA VAL A 152 -9.78 8.17 -8.03
C VAL A 152 -9.63 6.65 -8.04
N ALA A 153 -9.22 6.06 -6.91
CA ALA A 153 -9.18 4.60 -6.75
C ALA A 153 -10.57 4.02 -6.41
N GLY A 154 -11.45 4.84 -5.85
CA GLY A 154 -12.71 4.46 -5.26
C GLY A 154 -12.52 3.86 -3.86
N TYR A 155 -13.34 4.26 -2.90
CA TYR A 155 -13.26 3.64 -1.58
C TYR A 155 -14.05 2.33 -1.53
N GLU A 156 -15.39 2.36 -1.63
CA GLU A 156 -16.25 1.17 -1.48
C GLU A 156 -16.03 0.15 -2.62
N THR A 157 -16.01 0.60 -3.87
CA THR A 157 -15.85 -0.26 -5.04
C THR A 157 -14.38 -0.49 -5.43
N GLY A 158 -13.46 0.14 -4.74
CA GLY A 158 -12.03 0.07 -4.98
C GLY A 158 -11.29 -0.55 -3.79
N VAL A 159 -10.72 0.29 -2.92
CA VAL A 159 -9.83 -0.17 -1.85
C VAL A 159 -10.53 -1.11 -0.87
N ARG A 160 -11.76 -0.80 -0.46
CA ARG A 160 -12.59 -1.65 0.40
C ARG A 160 -12.84 -3.01 -0.25
N ALA A 161 -13.21 -3.02 -1.54
CA ALA A 161 -13.46 -4.26 -2.26
C ALA A 161 -12.19 -5.12 -2.42
N ILE A 162 -10.99 -4.51 -2.52
CA ILE A 162 -9.73 -5.26 -2.49
C ILE A 162 -9.51 -5.87 -1.10
N PHE A 163 -9.71 -5.09 -0.04
CA PHE A 163 -9.57 -5.56 1.34
C PHE A 163 -10.53 -6.73 1.63
N ASP A 164 -11.80 -6.62 1.25
CA ASP A 164 -12.80 -7.66 1.47
C ASP A 164 -12.49 -8.92 0.64
N GLY A 165 -11.98 -8.77 -0.60
CA GLY A 165 -11.68 -9.88 -1.50
C GLY A 165 -10.39 -10.65 -1.19
N ALA A 166 -9.43 -10.06 -0.45
CA ALA A 166 -8.16 -10.71 -0.08
C ALA A 166 -8.34 -11.72 1.09
N VAL A 167 -9.32 -12.62 0.95
CA VAL A 167 -9.84 -13.49 2.04
C VAL A 167 -8.82 -14.44 2.66
N ASN A 168 -7.69 -14.69 2.01
CA ASN A 168 -6.64 -15.58 2.54
C ASN A 168 -5.50 -14.81 3.23
N SER A 169 -5.56 -13.47 3.27
CA SER A 169 -4.57 -12.60 3.90
C SER A 169 -5.00 -12.21 5.33
N ASP A 170 -4.04 -12.12 6.25
CA ASP A 170 -4.20 -11.33 7.47
C ASP A 170 -4.09 -9.85 7.06
N ARG A 171 -5.22 -9.15 7.09
CA ARG A 171 -5.31 -7.86 6.41
C ARG A 171 -5.90 -6.76 7.26
N TYR A 172 -5.37 -5.56 7.05
CA TYR A 172 -5.77 -4.34 7.75
C TYR A 172 -6.28 -3.31 6.77
N LEU A 173 -7.25 -2.49 7.18
CA LEU A 173 -7.71 -1.31 6.44
C LEU A 173 -7.74 -0.10 7.36
N LEU A 174 -6.78 0.81 7.16
CA LEU A 174 -6.78 2.12 7.80
C LEU A 174 -7.52 3.13 6.91
N THR A 175 -8.61 3.65 7.44
CA THR A 175 -9.45 4.65 6.77
C THR A 175 -9.28 6.02 7.41
N TYR A 176 -8.96 7.03 6.58
CA TYR A 176 -9.05 8.44 6.95
C TYR A 176 -10.43 8.96 6.56
N LYS A 177 -11.28 9.26 7.56
CA LYS A 177 -12.65 9.72 7.31
C LYS A 177 -12.65 11.08 6.62
N ASN A 178 -13.44 11.21 5.56
CA ASN A 178 -13.56 12.39 4.70
C ASN A 178 -12.29 12.79 3.92
N ALA A 179 -11.26 11.97 3.90
CA ALA A 179 -10.09 12.20 3.08
C ALA A 179 -10.31 11.70 1.63
N GLY A 180 -9.59 12.33 0.70
CA GLY A 180 -9.57 11.94 -0.71
C GLY A 180 -8.47 10.93 -1.04
N HIS A 181 -8.08 10.91 -2.33
CA HIS A 181 -7.07 10.00 -2.87
C HIS A 181 -5.67 10.21 -2.28
N ASN A 182 -5.36 11.41 -1.82
CA ASN A 182 -4.03 11.80 -1.37
C ASN A 182 -3.74 11.42 0.10
N ALA A 183 -4.44 10.43 0.64
CA ALA A 183 -4.26 9.89 1.99
C ALA A 183 -2.93 9.13 2.18
N GLY A 184 -1.83 9.68 1.85
CA GLY A 184 -0.47 9.10 1.87
C GLY A 184 0.39 9.68 0.77
N ALA A 185 -0.09 10.75 0.12
CA ALA A 185 0.67 11.48 -0.88
C ALA A 185 1.96 12.05 -0.29
N PRO A 186 3.04 12.14 -1.08
CA PRO A 186 4.26 12.78 -0.65
C PRO A 186 4.03 14.23 -0.20
N TYR A 187 4.86 14.70 0.73
CA TYR A 187 4.86 16.09 1.20
C TYR A 187 6.28 16.51 1.59
N PRO A 188 6.61 17.79 1.75
CA PRO A 188 5.76 18.93 1.39
C PRO A 188 5.59 19.06 -0.13
N VAL A 189 4.68 19.93 -0.54
CA VAL A 189 4.60 20.34 -1.95
C VAL A 189 5.96 20.87 -2.40
N PRO A 190 6.52 20.41 -3.54
CA PRO A 190 7.80 20.91 -4.04
C PRO A 190 7.79 22.41 -4.22
N VAL A 191 8.88 23.08 -3.81
CA VAL A 191 9.00 24.54 -3.88
C VAL A 191 8.94 25.05 -5.32
N GLU A 192 9.41 24.25 -6.26
CA GLU A 192 9.36 24.50 -7.70
C GLU A 192 7.90 24.63 -8.17
N LEU A 193 7.04 23.75 -7.71
CA LEU A 193 5.62 23.74 -8.05
C LEU A 193 4.88 24.91 -7.39
N LEU A 194 5.24 25.28 -6.15
CA LEU A 194 4.65 26.45 -5.48
C LEU A 194 5.01 27.77 -6.16
N ASN A 195 6.14 27.83 -6.87
CA ASN A 195 6.62 29.00 -7.61
C ASN A 195 6.33 28.94 -9.12
N ALA A 196 5.67 27.88 -9.61
CA ALA A 196 5.29 27.75 -11.00
C ALA A 196 4.13 28.71 -11.36
N GLU A 197 4.00 29.07 -12.63
CA GLU A 197 2.85 29.84 -13.14
C GLU A 197 1.55 29.02 -13.02
N ASP A 198 1.64 27.70 -13.25
CA ASP A 198 0.56 26.74 -13.03
C ASP A 198 0.85 25.93 -11.75
N THR A 199 0.05 26.15 -10.72
CA THR A 199 0.14 25.46 -9.43
C THR A 199 -0.88 24.34 -9.28
N THR A 200 -1.62 23.96 -10.32
CA THR A 200 -2.68 22.92 -10.25
C THR A 200 -2.14 21.57 -9.79
N GLY A 201 -0.90 21.23 -10.12
CA GLY A 201 -0.21 20.03 -9.65
C GLY A 201 -0.03 19.96 -8.13
N ALA A 202 -0.09 21.10 -7.41
CA ALA A 202 0.00 21.13 -5.95
C ALA A 202 -1.13 20.33 -5.26
N SER A 203 -2.28 20.20 -5.93
CA SER A 203 -3.40 19.39 -5.44
C SER A 203 -3.07 17.90 -5.23
N HIS A 204 -2.05 17.37 -5.93
CA HIS A 204 -1.57 16.00 -5.75
C HIS A 204 -0.81 15.78 -4.43
N TYR A 205 -0.41 16.87 -3.76
CA TYR A 205 0.35 16.84 -2.51
C TYR A 205 -0.48 17.25 -1.29
N THR A 206 -1.77 17.49 -1.48
CA THR A 206 -2.65 18.01 -0.43
C THR A 206 -3.96 17.25 -0.36
N ASP A 207 -4.59 17.27 0.80
CA ASP A 207 -5.96 16.80 1.00
C ASP A 207 -6.84 17.99 1.43
N PRO A 208 -8.09 18.12 0.94
CA PRO A 208 -8.93 19.27 1.26
C PRO A 208 -9.43 19.30 2.72
N VAL A 209 -9.38 18.17 3.43
CA VAL A 209 -9.89 18.04 4.82
C VAL A 209 -8.77 17.80 5.81
N TRP A 210 -7.76 17.03 5.43
CA TRP A 210 -6.70 16.61 6.31
C TRP A 210 -5.40 17.38 6.08
N ASP A 211 -4.68 17.63 7.16
CA ASP A 211 -3.28 18.05 7.10
C ASP A 211 -2.39 16.89 6.66
N ASN A 212 -1.67 17.05 5.56
CA ASN A 212 -0.85 15.99 4.98
C ASN A 212 0.32 15.56 5.88
N THR A 213 0.88 16.48 6.67
CA THR A 213 1.92 16.14 7.65
C THR A 213 1.37 15.19 8.69
N ARG A 214 0.15 15.46 9.20
CA ARG A 214 -0.53 14.58 10.14
C ARG A 214 -0.85 13.23 9.52
N MET A 215 -1.36 13.19 8.27
CA MET A 215 -1.66 11.95 7.57
C MET A 215 -0.42 11.08 7.43
N ASN A 216 0.69 11.66 6.97
CA ASN A 216 1.94 10.94 6.80
C ASN A 216 2.53 10.46 8.14
N ASN A 217 2.45 11.25 9.22
CA ASN A 217 2.89 10.80 10.55
C ASN A 217 2.08 9.60 11.05
N ILE A 218 0.77 9.56 10.78
CA ILE A 218 -0.10 8.42 11.10
C ILE A 218 0.28 7.22 10.24
N MET A 219 0.46 7.40 8.95
CA MET A 219 0.91 6.36 8.03
C MET A 219 2.26 5.79 8.47
N ASP A 220 3.24 6.64 8.78
CA ASP A 220 4.57 6.23 9.26
C ASP A 220 4.51 5.43 10.56
N HIS A 221 3.59 5.80 11.47
CA HIS A 221 3.34 5.05 12.69
C HIS A 221 2.91 3.62 12.35
N PHE A 222 1.86 3.44 11.56
CA PHE A 222 1.35 2.13 11.22
C PHE A 222 2.30 1.34 10.31
N ALA A 223 2.93 1.96 9.31
CA ALA A 223 3.91 1.31 8.46
C ALA A 223 5.11 0.79 9.27
N THR A 224 5.64 1.61 10.21
CA THR A 224 6.74 1.18 11.08
C THR A 224 6.35 -0.01 11.93
N VAL A 225 5.19 0.05 12.60
CA VAL A 225 4.69 -1.03 13.46
C VAL A 225 4.45 -2.29 12.66
N TYR A 226 3.80 -2.16 11.51
CA TYR A 226 3.45 -3.27 10.63
C TYR A 226 4.70 -4.00 10.10
N PHE A 227 5.65 -3.27 9.54
CA PHE A 227 6.90 -3.87 9.07
C PHE A 227 7.76 -4.43 10.21
N ASP A 228 7.84 -3.75 11.35
CA ASP A 228 8.54 -4.26 12.53
C ASP A 228 7.93 -5.58 13.01
N HIS A 229 6.59 -5.71 12.95
CA HIS A 229 5.89 -6.95 13.33
C HIS A 229 6.14 -8.08 12.33
N TYR A 230 5.84 -7.87 11.05
CA TYR A 230 5.83 -8.95 10.06
C TYR A 230 7.19 -9.25 9.42
N LEU A 231 8.07 -8.26 9.21
CA LEU A 231 9.39 -8.48 8.61
C LEU A 231 10.47 -8.74 9.67
N LYS A 232 10.46 -8.00 10.78
CA LYS A 232 11.48 -8.12 11.82
C LYS A 232 11.05 -8.98 13.02
N GLN A 233 9.76 -9.33 13.09
CA GLN A 233 9.18 -10.15 14.15
C GLN A 233 9.47 -9.56 15.56
N ILE A 234 9.43 -8.22 15.68
CA ILE A 234 9.65 -7.54 16.96
C ILE A 234 8.42 -7.77 17.85
N GLU A 235 8.64 -8.39 19.01
CA GLU A 235 7.60 -8.67 19.99
C GLU A 235 6.87 -7.41 20.47
N GLY A 236 5.57 -7.53 20.71
CA GLY A 236 4.70 -6.47 21.24
C GLY A 236 4.30 -5.41 20.20
N ARG A 237 4.72 -5.54 18.93
CA ARG A 237 4.29 -4.61 17.88
C ARG A 237 2.83 -4.78 17.50
N GLU A 238 2.30 -5.99 17.55
CA GLU A 238 0.89 -6.29 17.28
C GLU A 238 -0.08 -5.47 18.15
N SER A 239 0.31 -5.11 19.37
CA SER A 239 -0.53 -4.31 20.28
C SER A 239 -0.81 -2.87 19.79
N TYR A 240 -0.12 -2.40 18.77
CA TYR A 240 -0.40 -1.12 18.11
C TYR A 240 -1.37 -1.29 16.93
N LEU A 241 -1.60 -2.52 16.48
CA LEU A 241 -2.49 -2.89 15.38
C LEU A 241 -3.81 -3.49 15.90
N ASP A 242 -3.81 -4.00 17.13
CA ASP A 242 -5.00 -4.52 17.84
C ASP A 242 -5.66 -3.38 18.64
N VAL A 243 -6.50 -2.61 17.96
CA VAL A 243 -7.12 -1.40 18.50
C VAL A 243 -8.64 -1.45 18.31
N ILE A 244 -9.37 -0.64 19.09
CA ILE A 244 -10.79 -0.39 18.85
C ILE A 244 -10.95 0.15 17.42
N PRO A 245 -11.82 -0.46 16.58
CA PRO A 245 -11.86 -0.14 15.15
C PRO A 245 -12.09 1.34 14.84
N ASP A 246 -12.98 2.03 15.52
CA ASP A 246 -13.19 3.47 15.35
C ASP A 246 -12.46 4.24 16.45
N GLY A 247 -11.51 5.08 16.06
CA GLY A 247 -10.75 5.89 17.00
C GLY A 247 -11.60 6.88 17.82
N ALA A 248 -12.83 7.20 17.36
CA ALA A 248 -13.76 8.03 18.11
C ALA A 248 -14.45 7.28 19.26
N ASP A 249 -14.53 5.94 19.18
CA ASP A 249 -15.15 5.09 20.22
C ASP A 249 -14.16 4.69 21.31
N ALA A 250 -12.86 4.92 21.07
CA ALA A 250 -11.80 4.57 22.00
C ALA A 250 -11.72 5.56 23.19
N VAL A 251 -11.53 5.04 24.39
CA VAL A 251 -11.51 5.82 25.64
C VAL A 251 -10.08 6.15 26.05
N TYR A 252 -9.76 7.44 26.12
CA TYR A 252 -8.50 7.92 26.68
C TYR A 252 -8.65 8.20 28.18
N SER A 253 -8.19 7.27 29.03
CA SER A 253 -8.29 7.34 30.47
C SER A 253 -6.92 7.19 31.11
N VAL A 254 -6.34 8.32 31.55
CA VAL A 254 -4.97 8.38 32.11
C VAL A 254 -4.97 9.26 33.34
N THR A 255 -4.45 8.74 34.49
CA THR A 255 -4.30 9.49 35.74
C THR A 255 -2.80 9.50 36.10
N ARG A 256 -2.23 10.68 36.27
CA ARG A 256 -0.82 10.90 36.67
C ARG A 256 0.17 10.14 35.77
N GLY A 257 -0.12 10.04 34.44
CA GLY A 257 0.71 9.37 33.47
C GLY A 257 0.57 7.85 33.43
N GLN A 258 -0.36 7.27 34.18
CA GLN A 258 -0.70 5.85 34.17
C GLN A 258 -2.06 5.62 33.54
N GLN A 259 -2.17 4.61 32.67
CA GLN A 259 -3.44 4.20 32.09
C GLN A 259 -4.33 3.57 33.19
N ASN A 260 -5.60 3.95 33.20
CA ASN A 260 -6.64 3.35 34.04
C ASN A 260 -7.19 2.08 33.35
N ASP A 261 -7.94 1.25 34.08
CA ASP A 261 -8.49 -0.03 33.60
C ASP A 261 -9.46 0.12 32.42
N ASP A 262 -10.09 1.28 32.28
CA ASP A 262 -11.00 1.62 31.20
C ASP A 262 -10.33 2.25 29.98
N HIS A 263 -8.98 2.35 29.98
CA HIS A 263 -8.23 2.90 28.85
C HIS A 263 -8.21 1.93 27.67
N THR A 264 -8.88 2.32 26.58
CA THR A 264 -8.91 1.54 25.31
C THR A 264 -8.36 2.34 24.13
N TYR A 265 -7.75 3.52 24.39
CA TYR A 265 -7.30 4.42 23.34
C TYR A 265 -6.13 3.82 22.55
N TRP A 266 -6.04 4.15 21.27
CA TRP A 266 -5.03 3.63 20.35
C TRP A 266 -3.61 3.88 20.88
N LYS A 267 -2.84 2.81 20.98
CA LYS A 267 -1.48 2.87 21.49
C LYS A 267 -0.58 3.72 20.59
N GLY A 268 0.13 4.67 21.17
CA GLY A 268 0.96 5.63 20.44
C GLY A 268 0.23 6.93 20.06
N PHE A 269 -1.09 7.02 20.30
CA PHE A 269 -1.89 8.22 20.01
C PHE A 269 -2.16 9.00 21.29
N GLY A 270 -2.03 10.34 21.21
CA GLY A 270 -2.45 11.25 22.26
C GLY A 270 -3.99 11.39 22.33
N PRO A 271 -4.54 12.03 23.37
CA PRO A 271 -5.98 12.20 23.52
C PRO A 271 -6.58 12.89 22.30
N ASN A 272 -7.68 12.33 21.78
CA ASN A 272 -8.43 12.80 20.60
C ASN A 272 -7.66 12.76 19.25
N THR A 273 -6.42 12.25 19.20
CA THR A 273 -5.65 12.26 17.93
C THR A 273 -5.97 11.11 17.00
N ALA A 274 -6.71 10.07 17.45
CA ALA A 274 -7.24 9.00 16.60
C ALA A 274 -8.64 9.32 16.03
N ILE A 275 -9.29 10.42 16.44
CA ILE A 275 -10.60 10.82 15.90
C ILE A 275 -10.47 11.09 14.41
N GLY A 276 -11.40 10.51 13.62
CA GLY A 276 -11.38 10.56 12.16
C GLY A 276 -10.63 9.39 11.51
N LEU A 277 -10.12 8.45 12.33
CA LEU A 277 -9.48 7.22 11.85
C LEU A 277 -10.35 6.00 12.16
N LYS A 278 -10.29 5.02 11.26
CA LYS A 278 -10.85 3.68 11.46
C LYS A 278 -9.79 2.67 11.06
N LEU A 279 -9.49 1.68 11.91
CA LEU A 279 -8.63 0.55 11.60
C LEU A 279 -9.42 -0.74 11.75
N GLU A 280 -9.58 -1.46 10.68
CA GLU A 280 -10.23 -2.77 10.63
C GLU A 280 -9.18 -3.85 10.38
N ARG A 281 -9.40 -5.03 10.93
CA ARG A 281 -8.60 -6.22 10.66
C ARG A 281 -9.51 -7.39 10.36
N LEU A 282 -9.16 -8.16 9.35
CA LEU A 282 -9.77 -9.46 9.05
C LEU A 282 -8.67 -10.52 8.96
N GLN A 283 -8.96 -11.68 9.54
CA GLN A 283 -8.07 -12.85 9.52
C GLN A 283 -8.28 -13.68 8.25
N PRO A 284 -7.34 -14.54 7.86
CA PRO A 284 -7.56 -15.50 6.79
C PRO A 284 -8.84 -16.33 7.04
N GLY A 285 -9.72 -16.38 6.03
CA GLY A 285 -10.99 -17.07 6.08
C GLY A 285 -12.20 -16.24 6.54
N GLU A 286 -11.99 -14.97 6.87
CA GLU A 286 -13.07 -14.02 7.17
C GLU A 286 -13.47 -13.18 5.96
#